data_7ef352035e7f82b60a47f42057b330d8
#
_entry.id   7ef352035e7f82b60a47f42057b330d8
#
_cell.length_a   1.000
_cell.length_b   1.000
_cell.length_c   1.000
_cell.angle_alpha   90.00
_cell.angle_beta   90.00
_cell.angle_gamma   90.00
#
_symmetry.space_group_name_H-M   'P 1'
#
loop_
_entity.id
_entity.type
_entity.pdbx_description
1 polymer ?
#
loop_
_entity_poly.entity_id
_entity_poly.type
_entity_poly.pdbx_seq_one_letter_code
_entity_poly.pdbx_strand_id
1 'polypeptide(L)'
;MDLSDVAYDAFLMNGQRRLKLPGKPGEVVRVRLINASAGTYFYLGAATGPLKIVSADGLDVVPFEQKLLLLGPAETYDLLVKIPADGSWELRATAQDGSGSVSAWLGEGAAHAATPPPAPERYGMNAYLMSILDQLDPEPGAQEPDRPLSPYAKLRAATPHPVASSHHELTLKLAGDMIRYEWSFDGIDPHKAEAIKVKEGETLRVRLVNNTMMHHPIHFHGHFFRLVDAEDKDPATSPLKHTVDVPPMSVRTIEFTANEGQGDWLIHCHLLYHHLTGMI
;
A
#
# COMPACT_ATOMS: atom_id res chain seq x y z
N MET A 1 -18.14 -11.57 2.11
CA MET A 1 -16.72 -11.52 1.72
C MET A 1 -16.02 -10.70 2.77
N ASP A 2 -15.11 -11.31 3.49
CA ASP A 2 -14.32 -10.60 4.48
C ASP A 2 -13.07 -10.07 3.79
N LEU A 3 -13.01 -8.74 3.62
CA LEU A 3 -11.81 -8.03 3.13
C LEU A 3 -10.79 -7.80 4.25
N SER A 4 -11.17 -8.19 5.47
CA SER A 4 -10.37 -8.04 6.68
C SER A 4 -10.51 -9.27 7.55
N ASP A 5 -9.41 -9.75 8.13
CA ASP A 5 -9.39 -10.92 9.02
C ASP A 5 -10.01 -10.63 10.38
N VAL A 6 -10.05 -9.37 10.78
CA VAL A 6 -10.40 -8.94 12.13
C VAL A 6 -11.32 -7.74 12.10
N ALA A 7 -12.39 -7.81 12.88
CA ALA A 7 -13.25 -6.66 13.17
C ALA A 7 -12.64 -5.84 14.31
N TYR A 8 -12.39 -4.57 14.07
CA TYR A 8 -11.87 -3.64 15.07
C TYR A 8 -12.97 -2.76 15.66
N ASP A 9 -12.94 -2.53 16.98
CA ASP A 9 -13.91 -1.67 17.68
C ASP A 9 -13.74 -0.19 17.34
N ALA A 10 -12.55 0.22 16.91
CA ALA A 10 -12.26 1.61 16.57
C ALA A 10 -11.05 1.76 15.68
N PHE A 11 -11.08 2.81 14.85
CA PHE A 11 -9.93 3.32 14.10
C PHE A 11 -9.48 4.65 14.70
N LEU A 12 -8.16 4.86 14.78
CA LEU A 12 -7.58 6.04 15.40
C LEU A 12 -6.52 6.66 14.48
N MET A 13 -6.46 7.99 14.45
CA MET A 13 -5.34 8.77 13.90
C MET A 13 -4.58 9.42 15.05
N ASN A 14 -3.29 9.13 15.20
CA ASN A 14 -2.47 9.59 16.32
C ASN A 14 -3.15 9.36 17.68
N GLY A 15 -3.79 8.20 17.87
CA GLY A 15 -4.49 7.84 19.10
C GLY A 15 -5.87 8.50 19.30
N GLN A 16 -6.40 9.22 18.31
CA GLN A 16 -7.65 9.97 18.41
C GLN A 16 -8.69 9.51 17.38
N ARG A 17 -9.97 9.48 17.77
CA ARG A 17 -11.09 9.22 16.85
C ARG A 17 -11.37 10.39 15.89
N ARG A 18 -10.99 11.59 16.28
CA ARG A 18 -11.11 12.82 15.49
C ARG A 18 -9.89 13.67 15.78
N LEU A 19 -8.98 13.72 14.84
CA LEU A 19 -7.74 14.48 14.96
C LEU A 19 -7.92 15.88 14.38
N LYS A 20 -7.41 16.91 15.07
CA LYS A 20 -7.27 18.25 14.51
C LYS A 20 -5.82 18.45 14.11
N LEU A 21 -5.57 18.69 12.82
CA LEU A 21 -4.25 18.99 12.30
C LEU A 21 -3.97 20.51 12.42
N PRO A 22 -2.74 20.90 12.82
CA PRO A 22 -2.38 22.30 12.85
C PRO A 22 -2.25 22.87 11.43
N GLY A 23 -2.47 24.16 11.30
CA GLY A 23 -2.24 24.92 10.08
C GLY A 23 -3.14 26.16 10.00
N LYS A 24 -2.72 27.13 9.22
CA LYS A 24 -3.42 28.40 9.02
C LYS A 24 -4.11 28.43 7.67
N PRO A 25 -5.22 29.17 7.51
CA PRO A 25 -5.85 29.41 6.23
C PRO A 25 -4.84 29.84 5.16
N GLY A 26 -4.89 29.23 3.98
CA GLY A 26 -4.00 29.48 2.86
C GLY A 26 -2.63 28.81 2.92
N GLU A 27 -2.26 28.24 4.06
CA GLU A 27 -1.01 27.49 4.23
C GLU A 27 -1.03 26.18 3.45
N VAL A 28 0.12 25.77 2.91
CA VAL A 28 0.32 24.45 2.35
C VAL A 28 1.07 23.59 3.37
N VAL A 29 0.42 22.54 3.83
CA VAL A 29 1.00 21.61 4.81
C VAL A 29 1.40 20.31 4.12
N ARG A 30 2.54 19.75 4.53
CA ARG A 30 2.95 18.40 4.17
C ARG A 30 2.40 17.43 5.22
N VAL A 31 1.42 16.63 4.84
CA VAL A 31 0.81 15.61 5.69
C VAL A 31 1.53 14.30 5.43
N ARG A 32 2.21 13.77 6.44
CA ARG A 32 2.87 12.46 6.39
C ARG A 32 1.93 11.39 6.90
N LEU A 33 1.66 10.42 6.05
CA LEU A 33 0.75 9.31 6.32
C LEU A 33 1.55 8.05 6.58
N ILE A 34 1.17 7.33 7.63
CA ILE A 34 1.68 5.99 7.93
C ILE A 34 0.47 5.13 8.25
N ASN A 35 0.24 4.06 7.51
CA ASN A 35 -0.72 3.06 7.93
C ASN A 35 -0.07 2.11 8.95
N ALA A 36 -0.23 2.43 10.24
CA ALA A 36 0.28 1.62 11.34
C ALA A 36 -0.76 0.65 11.91
N SER A 37 -1.82 0.33 11.13
CA SER A 37 -2.81 -0.64 11.57
C SER A 37 -2.27 -2.07 11.51
N ALA A 38 -2.80 -2.93 12.37
CA ALA A 38 -2.41 -4.33 12.43
C ALA A 38 -2.90 -5.15 11.21
N GLY A 39 -4.00 -4.73 10.55
CA GLY A 39 -4.57 -5.52 9.44
C GLY A 39 -5.53 -4.77 8.53
N THR A 40 -5.71 -3.45 8.71
CA THR A 40 -6.70 -2.69 7.93
C THR A 40 -6.07 -1.88 6.83
N TYR A 41 -6.52 -2.10 5.60
CA TYR A 41 -6.31 -1.18 4.48
C TYR A 41 -7.27 -0.01 4.59
N PHE A 42 -6.83 1.18 4.25
CA PHE A 42 -7.66 2.38 4.25
C PHE A 42 -7.71 3.06 2.90
N TYR A 43 -8.91 3.48 2.50
CA TYR A 43 -9.07 4.49 1.48
C TYR A 43 -9.00 5.87 2.12
N LEU A 44 -8.01 6.65 1.71
CA LEU A 44 -7.89 8.04 2.10
C LEU A 44 -8.49 8.95 1.04
N GLY A 45 -9.34 9.89 1.46
CA GLY A 45 -9.90 10.95 0.63
C GLY A 45 -9.94 12.27 1.40
N ALA A 46 -10.01 13.39 0.71
CA ALA A 46 -10.04 14.72 1.31
C ALA A 46 -11.22 15.55 0.80
N ALA A 47 -11.83 16.33 1.70
CA ALA A 47 -12.85 17.30 1.33
C ALA A 47 -12.29 18.49 0.52
N THR A 48 -10.97 18.71 0.59
CA THR A 48 -10.27 19.76 -0.17
C THR A 48 -10.11 19.45 -1.67
N GLY A 49 -10.51 18.25 -2.10
CA GLY A 49 -10.34 17.77 -3.48
C GLY A 49 -9.31 16.66 -3.61
N PRO A 50 -8.77 16.40 -4.81
CA PRO A 50 -7.79 15.35 -5.03
C PRO A 50 -6.56 15.48 -4.14
N LEU A 51 -6.03 14.34 -3.70
CA LEU A 51 -4.82 14.24 -2.91
C LEU A 51 -3.61 14.47 -3.80
N LYS A 52 -2.78 15.47 -3.50
CA LYS A 52 -1.50 15.69 -4.19
C LYS A 52 -0.40 14.91 -3.49
N ILE A 53 -0.02 13.77 -4.05
CA ILE A 53 0.99 12.85 -3.53
C ILE A 53 2.37 13.31 -4.00
N VAL A 54 3.35 13.37 -3.09
CA VAL A 54 4.72 13.85 -3.34
C VAL A 54 5.80 12.89 -2.85
N SER A 55 5.44 11.89 -2.05
CA SER A 55 6.37 10.87 -1.56
C SER A 55 5.65 9.54 -1.35
N ALA A 56 6.35 8.44 -1.53
CA ALA A 56 5.92 7.09 -1.19
C ALA A 56 7.07 6.38 -0.48
N ASP A 57 6.78 5.72 0.64
CA ASP A 57 7.74 5.01 1.49
C ASP A 57 9.01 5.82 1.80
N GLY A 58 8.82 7.13 2.07
CA GLY A 58 9.88 8.05 2.48
C GLY A 58 10.70 8.65 1.33
N LEU A 59 10.50 8.22 0.10
CA LEU A 59 11.21 8.72 -1.08
C LEU A 59 10.31 9.62 -1.93
N ASP A 60 10.89 10.70 -2.46
CA ASP A 60 10.14 11.65 -3.28
C ASP A 60 9.76 11.03 -4.63
N VAL A 61 8.51 11.29 -5.04
CA VAL A 61 7.98 10.89 -6.33
C VAL A 61 7.62 12.12 -7.17
N VAL A 62 7.55 11.96 -8.48
CA VAL A 62 6.97 12.98 -9.34
C VAL A 62 5.54 13.25 -8.85
N PRO A 63 5.19 14.49 -8.47
CA PRO A 63 3.89 14.80 -7.90
C PRO A 63 2.73 14.42 -8.83
N PHE A 64 1.74 13.74 -8.31
CA PHE A 64 0.52 13.41 -9.03
C PHE A 64 -0.72 13.55 -8.14
N GLU A 65 -1.89 13.57 -8.77
CA GLU A 65 -3.16 13.71 -8.07
C GLU A 65 -3.95 12.40 -8.09
N GLN A 66 -4.63 12.11 -6.97
CA GLN A 66 -5.45 10.93 -6.77
C GLN A 66 -6.69 11.30 -5.96
N LYS A 67 -7.90 10.88 -6.39
CA LYS A 67 -9.13 11.13 -5.64
C LYS A 67 -9.21 10.32 -4.36
N LEU A 68 -8.92 9.02 -4.47
CA LEU A 68 -8.86 8.08 -3.36
C LEU A 68 -7.53 7.34 -3.39
N LEU A 69 -6.82 7.30 -2.27
CA LEU A 69 -5.57 6.56 -2.10
C LEU A 69 -5.84 5.32 -1.26
N LEU A 70 -5.65 4.13 -1.83
CA LEU A 70 -5.58 2.89 -1.05
C LEU A 70 -4.21 2.79 -0.39
N LEU A 71 -4.21 2.63 0.93
CA LEU A 71 -3.02 2.60 1.78
C LEU A 71 -3.00 1.30 2.58
N GLY A 72 -2.12 0.38 2.23
CA GLY A 72 -1.92 -0.90 2.93
C GLY A 72 -1.12 -0.73 4.23
N PRO A 73 -1.21 -1.67 5.19
CA PRO A 73 -0.36 -1.69 6.38
C PRO A 73 1.12 -1.56 6.03
N ALA A 74 1.85 -0.74 6.80
CA ALA A 74 3.25 -0.32 6.62
C ALA A 74 3.54 0.55 5.40
N GLU A 75 2.63 0.80 4.50
CA GLU A 75 2.86 1.80 3.45
C GLU A 75 2.85 3.22 4.04
N THR A 76 3.66 4.08 3.46
CA THR A 76 3.69 5.51 3.80
C THR A 76 3.58 6.38 2.55
N TYR A 77 2.90 7.53 2.71
CA TYR A 77 2.79 8.53 1.65
C TYR A 77 2.83 9.94 2.25
N ASP A 78 3.40 10.89 1.51
CA ASP A 78 3.31 12.29 1.88
C ASP A 78 2.41 13.03 0.89
N LEU A 79 1.53 13.87 1.43
CA LEU A 79 0.61 14.70 0.69
C LEU A 79 0.94 16.17 0.88
N LEU A 80 0.72 16.99 -0.14
CA LEU A 80 0.61 18.44 0.00
C LEU A 80 -0.86 18.85 0.01
N VAL A 81 -1.31 19.44 1.11
CA VAL A 81 -2.68 19.91 1.28
C VAL A 81 -2.67 21.41 1.51
N LYS A 82 -3.37 22.17 0.66
CA LYS A 82 -3.60 23.60 0.90
C LYS A 82 -4.81 23.75 1.79
N ILE A 83 -4.64 24.39 2.95
CA ILE A 83 -5.74 24.67 3.86
C ILE A 83 -6.59 25.79 3.24
N PRO A 84 -7.91 25.58 3.03
CA PRO A 84 -8.79 26.62 2.51
C PRO A 84 -8.86 27.85 3.46
N ALA A 85 -9.31 28.98 2.90
CA ALA A 85 -9.36 30.24 3.63
C ALA A 85 -10.31 30.24 4.82
N ASP A 86 -11.36 29.42 4.74
CA ASP A 86 -12.40 29.26 5.74
C ASP A 86 -12.83 27.80 5.86
N GLY A 87 -13.55 27.45 6.92
CA GLY A 87 -14.07 26.11 7.14
C GLY A 87 -13.09 25.14 7.76
N SER A 88 -13.62 24.00 8.18
CA SER A 88 -12.89 22.85 8.71
C SER A 88 -13.07 21.68 7.75
N TRP A 89 -11.97 21.22 7.14
CA TRP A 89 -11.98 20.28 6.01
C TRP A 89 -11.49 18.92 6.41
N GLU A 90 -12.27 17.90 6.10
CA GLU A 90 -11.97 16.52 6.49
C GLU A 90 -10.92 15.87 5.57
N LEU A 91 -9.93 15.22 6.19
CA LEU A 91 -9.11 14.17 5.61
C LEU A 91 -9.61 12.87 6.24
N ARG A 92 -10.22 11.99 5.43
CA ARG A 92 -10.94 10.81 5.90
C ARG A 92 -10.25 9.54 5.46
N ALA A 93 -9.96 8.65 6.41
CA ALA A 93 -9.54 7.29 6.15
C ALA A 93 -10.72 6.35 6.41
N THR A 94 -11.17 5.66 5.38
CA THR A 94 -12.27 4.69 5.45
C THR A 94 -11.69 3.29 5.28
N ALA A 95 -12.00 2.39 6.21
CA ALA A 95 -11.57 1.00 6.11
C ALA A 95 -12.05 0.37 4.79
N GLN A 96 -11.18 -0.40 4.14
CA GLN A 96 -11.46 -1.01 2.83
C GLN A 96 -12.67 -1.94 2.89
N ASP A 97 -12.89 -2.63 4.00
CA ASP A 97 -14.03 -3.52 4.26
C ASP A 97 -15.34 -2.77 4.56
N GLY A 98 -15.28 -1.44 4.69
CA GLY A 98 -16.42 -0.60 5.01
C GLY A 98 -16.87 -0.65 6.48
N SER A 99 -16.09 -1.28 7.37
CA SER A 99 -16.43 -1.43 8.80
C SER A 99 -16.41 -0.13 9.58
N GLY A 100 -15.72 0.91 9.09
CA GLY A 100 -15.68 2.20 9.75
C GLY A 100 -14.69 3.19 9.12
N SER A 101 -14.51 4.31 9.82
CA SER A 101 -13.59 5.36 9.38
C SER A 101 -13.04 6.17 10.55
N VAL A 102 -11.97 6.90 10.27
CA VAL A 102 -11.38 7.89 11.18
C VAL A 102 -11.01 9.14 10.39
N SER A 103 -11.02 10.30 11.04
CA SER A 103 -10.85 11.58 10.37
C SER A 103 -9.84 12.49 11.05
N ALA A 104 -9.07 13.20 10.22
CA ALA A 104 -8.36 14.41 10.61
C ALA A 104 -9.03 15.63 9.98
N TRP A 105 -8.94 16.77 10.66
CA TRP A 105 -9.59 18.02 10.26
C TRP A 105 -8.59 19.15 10.15
N LEU A 106 -8.64 19.88 9.03
CA LEU A 106 -7.76 21.01 8.70
C LEU A 106 -8.58 22.30 8.68
N GLY A 107 -8.07 23.34 9.31
CA GLY A 107 -8.76 24.63 9.39
C GLY A 107 -9.84 24.68 10.47
N GLU A 108 -10.53 25.84 10.55
CA GLU A 108 -11.54 26.14 11.56
C GLU A 108 -12.79 26.76 10.93
N GLY A 109 -13.98 26.43 11.44
CA GLY A 109 -15.25 26.93 10.93
C GLY A 109 -16.23 25.84 10.57
N ALA A 110 -17.07 26.09 9.57
CA ALA A 110 -18.06 25.12 9.08
C ALA A 110 -17.38 23.82 8.61
N ALA A 111 -17.95 22.68 8.98
CA ALA A 111 -17.39 21.38 8.64
C ALA A 111 -17.71 21.01 7.19
N HIS A 112 -16.67 20.64 6.43
CA HIS A 112 -16.76 20.09 5.09
C HIS A 112 -16.28 18.64 5.11
N ALA A 113 -17.20 17.70 4.95
CA ALA A 113 -16.90 16.27 4.99
C ALA A 113 -16.36 15.77 3.63
N ALA A 114 -15.40 14.86 3.69
CA ALA A 114 -14.92 14.14 2.51
C ALA A 114 -15.96 13.07 2.10
N THR A 115 -16.12 12.86 0.79
CA THR A 115 -16.97 11.81 0.24
C THR A 115 -16.32 10.45 0.54
N PRO A 116 -17.01 9.53 1.23
CA PRO A 116 -16.46 8.19 1.45
C PRO A 116 -16.44 7.41 0.12
N PRO A 117 -15.58 6.40 -0.03
CA PRO A 117 -15.69 5.47 -1.13
C PRO A 117 -17.02 4.71 -1.07
N PRO A 118 -17.54 4.22 -2.21
CA PRO A 118 -18.69 3.32 -2.20
C PRO A 118 -18.46 2.14 -1.27
N ALA A 119 -19.52 1.61 -0.69
CA ALA A 119 -19.41 0.41 0.14
C ALA A 119 -18.93 -0.79 -0.72
N PRO A 120 -18.13 -1.70 -0.16
CA PRO A 120 -17.73 -2.90 -0.88
C PRO A 120 -18.94 -3.80 -1.14
N GLU A 121 -18.98 -4.46 -2.29
CA GLU A 121 -19.99 -5.48 -2.57
C GLU A 121 -19.76 -6.70 -1.68
N ARG A 122 -20.69 -6.95 -0.75
CA ARG A 122 -20.54 -7.99 0.28
C ARG A 122 -20.61 -9.43 -0.25
N TYR A 123 -21.11 -9.66 -1.46
CA TYR A 123 -21.39 -11.00 -2.01
C TYR A 123 -20.84 -11.24 -3.41
N GLY A 124 -20.03 -10.33 -3.91
CA GLY A 124 -19.54 -10.38 -5.29
C GLY A 124 -18.07 -10.79 -5.41
N MET A 125 -17.67 -11.97 -4.88
CA MET A 125 -16.26 -12.40 -4.97
C MET A 125 -15.74 -12.36 -6.42
N ASN A 126 -16.50 -12.88 -7.38
CA ASN A 126 -16.10 -12.85 -8.78
C ASN A 126 -16.03 -11.43 -9.34
N ALA A 127 -17.00 -10.56 -9.01
CA ALA A 127 -16.98 -9.16 -9.43
C ALA A 127 -15.78 -8.41 -8.84
N TYR A 128 -15.45 -8.67 -7.57
CA TYR A 128 -14.27 -8.09 -6.93
C TYR A 128 -12.96 -8.54 -7.59
N LEU A 129 -12.79 -9.84 -7.86
CA LEU A 129 -11.61 -10.34 -8.55
C LEU A 129 -11.50 -9.78 -9.97
N MET A 130 -12.58 -9.73 -10.72
CA MET A 130 -12.59 -9.13 -12.06
C MET A 130 -12.19 -7.65 -11.99
N SER A 131 -12.74 -6.89 -11.04
CA SER A 131 -12.35 -5.49 -10.82
C SER A 131 -10.87 -5.33 -10.47
N ILE A 132 -10.25 -6.27 -9.77
CA ILE A 132 -8.79 -6.26 -9.52
C ILE A 132 -8.03 -6.50 -10.83
N LEU A 133 -8.40 -7.52 -11.58
CA LEU A 133 -7.74 -7.88 -12.85
C LEU A 133 -7.83 -6.72 -13.86
N ASP A 134 -9.01 -6.11 -14.01
CA ASP A 134 -9.24 -4.95 -14.88
C ASP A 134 -8.38 -3.74 -14.46
N GLN A 135 -8.09 -3.58 -13.17
CA GLN A 135 -7.23 -2.51 -12.68
C GLN A 135 -5.72 -2.80 -12.81
N LEU A 136 -5.34 -4.07 -12.85
CA LEU A 136 -3.94 -4.48 -13.04
C LEU A 136 -3.52 -4.41 -14.52
N ASP A 137 -4.46 -4.64 -15.43
CA ASP A 137 -4.28 -4.55 -16.89
C ASP A 137 -5.45 -3.74 -17.51
N PRO A 138 -5.47 -2.41 -17.31
CA PRO A 138 -6.58 -1.58 -17.74
C PRO A 138 -6.59 -1.38 -19.25
N GLU A 139 -7.77 -1.49 -19.86
CA GLU A 139 -7.99 -1.10 -21.25
C GLU A 139 -7.60 0.37 -21.48
N PRO A 140 -7.03 0.72 -22.65
CA PRO A 140 -6.69 2.10 -22.96
C PRO A 140 -7.89 3.04 -22.82
N GLY A 141 -7.75 4.07 -21.99
CA GLY A 141 -8.81 5.04 -21.71
C GLY A 141 -9.84 4.63 -20.66
N ALA A 142 -9.60 3.54 -19.93
CA ALA A 142 -10.44 3.14 -18.81
C ALA A 142 -10.54 4.27 -17.78
N GLN A 143 -11.75 4.46 -17.22
CA GLN A 143 -11.96 5.43 -16.16
C GLN A 143 -11.39 4.92 -14.84
N GLU A 144 -10.94 5.86 -13.99
CA GLU A 144 -10.50 5.49 -12.64
C GLU A 144 -11.66 4.86 -11.87
N PRO A 145 -11.47 3.65 -11.30
CA PRO A 145 -12.52 2.97 -10.57
C PRO A 145 -12.87 3.71 -9.27
N ASP A 146 -14.11 3.55 -8.82
CA ASP A 146 -14.58 4.15 -7.57
C ASP A 146 -13.86 3.62 -6.32
N ARG A 147 -13.24 2.45 -6.44
CA ARG A 147 -12.41 1.81 -5.40
C ARG A 147 -11.07 1.38 -6.00
N PRO A 148 -10.14 2.34 -6.20
CA PRO A 148 -8.87 2.06 -6.87
C PRO A 148 -7.96 1.16 -6.03
N LEU A 149 -7.11 0.39 -6.70
CA LEU A 149 -5.95 -0.24 -6.08
C LEU A 149 -4.88 0.80 -5.70
N SER A 150 -3.85 0.37 -4.97
CA SER A 150 -2.68 1.22 -4.69
C SER A 150 -2.11 1.81 -5.99
N PRO A 151 -1.73 3.11 -6.00
CA PRO A 151 -1.50 3.86 -7.24
C PRO A 151 -0.13 3.58 -7.89
N TYR A 152 0.35 2.33 -7.83
CA TYR A 152 1.69 1.97 -8.31
C TYR A 152 1.90 2.27 -9.79
N ALA A 153 0.85 2.16 -10.59
CA ALA A 153 0.88 2.53 -12.00
C ALA A 153 1.20 4.01 -12.25
N LYS A 154 0.87 4.91 -11.32
CA LYS A 154 1.11 6.36 -11.40
C LYS A 154 2.45 6.79 -10.78
N LEU A 155 3.01 5.97 -9.87
CA LEU A 155 4.24 6.31 -9.18
C LEU A 155 5.44 6.38 -10.14
N ARG A 156 6.21 7.45 -10.01
CA ARG A 156 7.51 7.65 -10.66
C ARG A 156 8.47 8.26 -9.65
N ALA A 157 9.67 7.72 -9.54
CA ALA A 157 10.70 8.33 -8.71
C ALA A 157 11.02 9.75 -9.20
N ALA A 158 11.11 10.71 -8.29
CA ALA A 158 11.49 12.08 -8.63
C ALA A 158 12.94 12.18 -9.11
N THR A 159 13.79 11.28 -8.62
CA THR A 159 15.19 11.14 -9.05
C THR A 159 15.38 9.72 -9.58
N PRO A 160 15.92 9.56 -10.80
CA PRO A 160 16.22 8.23 -11.33
C PRO A 160 17.20 7.46 -10.44
N HIS A 161 16.97 6.16 -10.29
CA HIS A 161 17.83 5.26 -9.52
C HIS A 161 18.59 4.32 -10.43
N PRO A 162 19.85 3.94 -10.10
CA PRO A 162 20.62 2.99 -10.86
C PRO A 162 19.85 1.68 -11.09
N VAL A 163 20.00 1.11 -12.28
CA VAL A 163 19.41 -0.17 -12.65
C VAL A 163 20.55 -1.17 -12.79
N ALA A 164 20.43 -2.33 -12.17
CA ALA A 164 21.41 -3.38 -12.28
C ALA A 164 21.44 -3.94 -13.71
N SER A 165 22.65 -4.29 -14.19
CA SER A 165 22.85 -4.89 -15.52
C SER A 165 22.45 -6.38 -15.57
N SER A 166 22.37 -7.02 -14.41
CA SER A 166 21.99 -8.43 -14.26
C SER A 166 21.28 -8.66 -12.92
N HIS A 167 20.43 -9.67 -12.87
CA HIS A 167 19.72 -10.08 -11.67
C HIS A 167 19.52 -11.59 -11.64
N HIS A 168 19.29 -12.12 -10.44
CA HIS A 168 18.82 -13.48 -10.23
C HIS A 168 17.32 -13.48 -10.00
N GLU A 169 16.60 -14.42 -10.64
CA GLU A 169 15.16 -14.57 -10.49
C GLU A 169 14.83 -15.44 -9.27
N LEU A 170 13.87 -14.97 -8.47
CA LEU A 170 13.28 -15.71 -7.37
C LEU A 170 11.76 -15.62 -7.47
N THR A 171 11.07 -16.70 -7.17
CA THR A 171 9.59 -16.67 -7.04
C THR A 171 9.21 -17.07 -5.63
N LEU A 172 8.40 -16.26 -4.98
CA LEU A 172 7.78 -16.53 -3.68
C LEU A 172 6.27 -16.58 -3.88
N LYS A 173 5.66 -17.72 -3.56
CA LYS A 173 4.21 -17.90 -3.60
C LYS A 173 3.62 -17.56 -2.25
N LEU A 174 2.69 -16.62 -2.22
CA LEU A 174 1.91 -16.29 -1.05
C LEU A 174 0.78 -17.31 -0.94
N ALA A 175 0.80 -18.11 0.11
CA ALA A 175 -0.13 -19.22 0.32
C ALA A 175 -0.82 -19.09 1.68
N GLY A 176 -2.05 -19.55 1.77
CA GLY A 176 -2.80 -19.52 3.02
C GLY A 176 -3.99 -20.45 3.02
N ASP A 177 -4.35 -20.89 4.23
CA ASP A 177 -5.55 -21.66 4.52
C ASP A 177 -6.39 -20.90 5.57
N MET A 178 -7.49 -20.33 5.12
CA MET A 178 -8.41 -19.55 5.99
C MET A 178 -9.12 -20.40 7.03
N ILE A 179 -9.22 -21.73 6.84
CA ILE A 179 -9.88 -22.65 7.80
C ILE A 179 -8.95 -22.95 8.95
N ARG A 180 -7.68 -23.24 8.64
CA ARG A 180 -6.64 -23.50 9.65
C ARG A 180 -6.00 -22.22 10.15
N TYR A 181 -6.17 -21.16 9.39
CA TYR A 181 -5.53 -19.87 9.59
C TYR A 181 -4.00 -19.98 9.62
N GLU A 182 -3.46 -20.70 8.63
CA GLU A 182 -2.03 -20.92 8.42
C GLU A 182 -1.61 -20.15 7.16
N TRP A 183 -0.62 -19.30 7.28
CA TRP A 183 -0.10 -18.49 6.18
C TRP A 183 1.38 -18.79 5.95
N SER A 184 1.87 -18.66 4.72
CA SER A 184 3.26 -19.01 4.43
C SER A 184 3.74 -18.42 3.11
N PHE A 185 5.07 -18.39 2.94
CA PHE A 185 5.68 -18.37 1.62
C PHE A 185 5.88 -19.82 1.14
N ASP A 186 5.57 -20.08 -0.14
CA ASP A 186 5.71 -21.38 -0.82
C ASP A 186 5.03 -22.60 -0.15
N GLY A 187 4.15 -22.37 0.83
CA GLY A 187 3.53 -23.45 1.60
C GLY A 187 4.48 -24.10 2.62
N ILE A 188 5.60 -23.45 2.92
CA ILE A 188 6.62 -23.96 3.83
C ILE A 188 6.29 -23.53 5.27
N ASP A 189 6.36 -24.47 6.20
CA ASP A 189 6.29 -24.19 7.64
C ASP A 189 7.43 -23.22 8.01
N PRO A 190 7.17 -22.05 8.61
CA PRO A 190 8.19 -21.05 8.92
C PRO A 190 9.32 -21.58 9.81
N HIS A 191 9.05 -22.60 10.67
CA HIS A 191 10.07 -23.25 11.48
C HIS A 191 11.01 -24.17 10.68
N LYS A 192 10.68 -24.44 9.41
CA LYS A 192 11.46 -25.26 8.49
C LYS A 192 11.98 -24.48 7.30
N ALA A 193 11.63 -23.19 7.21
CA ALA A 193 12.08 -22.32 6.15
C ALA A 193 13.60 -22.08 6.29
N GLU A 194 14.30 -22.22 5.17
CA GLU A 194 15.71 -21.86 5.10
C GLU A 194 15.85 -20.42 4.63
N ALA A 195 16.82 -19.69 5.20
CA ALA A 195 17.12 -18.34 4.75
C ALA A 195 17.60 -18.33 3.30
N ILE A 196 17.06 -17.43 2.50
CA ILE A 196 17.50 -17.17 1.13
C ILE A 196 18.86 -16.47 1.21
N LYS A 197 19.92 -17.15 0.76
CA LYS A 197 21.29 -16.63 0.79
C LYS A 197 21.55 -15.71 -0.40
N VAL A 198 21.90 -14.46 -0.12
CA VAL A 198 22.21 -13.44 -1.10
C VAL A 198 23.58 -12.88 -0.80
N LYS A 199 24.41 -12.66 -1.83
CA LYS A 199 25.74 -12.04 -1.68
C LYS A 199 25.62 -10.53 -1.74
N GLU A 200 26.48 -9.84 -1.02
CA GLU A 200 26.59 -8.37 -1.11
C GLU A 200 26.84 -7.95 -2.57
N GLY A 201 26.07 -6.94 -3.02
CA GLY A 201 26.10 -6.43 -4.40
C GLY A 201 25.28 -7.25 -5.40
N GLU A 202 24.74 -8.40 -5.02
CA GLU A 202 23.84 -9.20 -5.85
C GLU A 202 22.47 -8.55 -5.98
N THR A 203 21.90 -8.56 -7.18
CA THR A 203 20.55 -8.07 -7.43
C THR A 203 19.59 -9.24 -7.62
N LEU A 204 18.50 -9.22 -6.88
CA LEU A 204 17.42 -10.18 -6.99
C LEU A 204 16.18 -9.52 -7.56
N ARG A 205 15.54 -10.19 -8.51
CA ARG A 205 14.19 -9.91 -8.98
C ARG A 205 13.27 -10.95 -8.44
N VAL A 206 12.34 -10.52 -7.57
CA VAL A 206 11.44 -11.41 -6.84
C VAL A 206 10.04 -11.27 -7.39
N ARG A 207 9.47 -12.37 -7.87
CA ARG A 207 8.08 -12.49 -8.26
C ARG A 207 7.26 -12.96 -7.06
N LEU A 208 6.43 -12.08 -6.52
CA LEU A 208 5.48 -12.36 -5.45
C LEU A 208 4.16 -12.82 -6.09
N VAL A 209 3.87 -14.11 -6.00
CA VAL A 209 2.68 -14.71 -6.62
C VAL A 209 1.63 -14.96 -5.55
N ASN A 210 0.58 -14.15 -5.53
CA ASN A 210 -0.52 -14.29 -4.58
C ASN A 210 -1.55 -15.29 -5.09
N ASN A 211 -1.57 -16.49 -4.52
CA ASN A 211 -2.53 -17.54 -4.79
C ASN A 211 -3.70 -17.56 -3.79
N THR A 212 -3.88 -16.48 -3.04
CA THR A 212 -4.94 -16.35 -2.04
C THR A 212 -5.99 -15.32 -2.44
N MET A 213 -7.09 -15.28 -1.70
CA MET A 213 -8.19 -14.32 -1.89
C MET A 213 -8.01 -13.05 -1.07
N MET A 214 -6.87 -12.89 -0.39
CA MET A 214 -6.55 -11.75 0.47
C MET A 214 -5.49 -10.87 -0.16
N HIS A 215 -5.50 -9.58 0.16
CA HIS A 215 -4.37 -8.69 -0.07
C HIS A 215 -3.22 -9.05 0.86
N HIS A 216 -2.00 -8.91 0.41
CA HIS A 216 -0.81 -9.09 1.26
C HIS A 216 0.14 -7.90 1.08
N PRO A 217 0.25 -7.02 2.09
CA PRO A 217 1.27 -5.97 2.10
C PRO A 217 2.61 -6.61 2.49
N ILE A 218 3.45 -6.88 1.51
CA ILE A 218 4.76 -7.51 1.73
C ILE A 218 5.78 -6.42 2.03
N HIS A 219 6.40 -6.52 3.20
CA HIS A 219 7.43 -5.64 3.70
C HIS A 219 8.79 -6.34 3.73
N PHE A 220 9.83 -5.59 3.34
CA PHE A 220 11.20 -6.05 3.36
C PHE A 220 12.05 -5.14 4.25
N HIS A 221 12.60 -5.71 5.31
CA HIS A 221 13.45 -4.99 6.24
C HIS A 221 14.78 -4.59 5.60
N GLY A 222 15.29 -3.42 5.97
CA GLY A 222 16.61 -2.93 5.62
C GLY A 222 16.78 -2.48 4.16
N HIS A 223 15.95 -2.90 3.25
CA HIS A 223 16.11 -2.63 1.82
C HIS A 223 14.93 -1.88 1.23
N PHE A 224 15.26 -1.00 0.28
CA PHE A 224 14.29 -0.54 -0.70
C PHE A 224 14.34 -1.44 -1.92
N PHE A 225 13.18 -1.75 -2.47
CA PHE A 225 13.05 -2.47 -3.72
C PHE A 225 12.34 -1.62 -4.78
N ARG A 226 12.69 -1.84 -6.02
CA ARG A 226 12.07 -1.26 -7.21
C ARG A 226 10.81 -2.05 -7.57
N LEU A 227 9.72 -1.36 -7.95
CA LEU A 227 8.58 -2.00 -8.58
C LEU A 227 8.86 -2.19 -10.08
N VAL A 228 8.70 -3.42 -10.60
CA VAL A 228 9.08 -3.80 -11.98
C VAL A 228 7.88 -4.25 -12.82
N ASP A 229 6.66 -4.14 -12.30
CA ASP A 229 5.45 -4.70 -12.91
C ASP A 229 5.01 -4.06 -14.24
N ALA A 230 5.54 -2.90 -14.59
CA ALA A 230 5.08 -2.19 -15.77
C ALA A 230 6.13 -2.29 -16.88
N GLU A 231 5.82 -3.03 -17.93
CA GLU A 231 6.67 -3.25 -19.10
C GLU A 231 7.05 -1.96 -19.84
N ASP A 232 6.17 -0.94 -19.81
CA ASP A 232 6.38 0.33 -20.53
C ASP A 232 7.09 1.42 -19.71
N LYS A 233 7.59 1.10 -18.52
CA LYS A 233 8.26 2.09 -17.68
C LYS A 233 9.76 2.02 -17.83
N ASP A 234 10.40 3.18 -17.93
CA ASP A 234 11.84 3.29 -17.71
C ASP A 234 12.17 2.78 -16.30
N PRO A 235 12.92 1.65 -16.19
CA PRO A 235 13.26 1.08 -14.88
C PRO A 235 13.94 2.08 -13.95
N ALA A 236 14.72 3.03 -14.47
CA ALA A 236 15.39 4.03 -13.64
C ALA A 236 14.42 4.96 -12.91
N THR A 237 13.23 5.18 -13.46
CA THR A 237 12.18 6.04 -12.86
C THR A 237 11.10 5.26 -12.12
N SER A 238 11.18 3.94 -12.08
CA SER A 238 10.28 3.13 -11.24
C SER A 238 10.48 3.47 -9.77
N PRO A 239 9.41 3.54 -8.97
CA PRO A 239 9.54 3.94 -7.57
C PRO A 239 10.28 2.88 -6.76
N LEU A 240 11.03 3.35 -5.77
CA LEU A 240 11.56 2.50 -4.71
C LEU A 240 10.59 2.51 -3.53
N LYS A 241 10.32 1.33 -2.98
CA LYS A 241 9.42 1.12 -1.85
C LYS A 241 10.02 0.11 -0.88
N HIS A 242 9.55 0.11 0.36
CA HIS A 242 9.86 -0.94 1.33
C HIS A 242 8.67 -1.85 1.63
N THR A 243 7.47 -1.48 1.16
CA THR A 243 6.24 -2.26 1.31
C THR A 243 5.45 -2.24 0.01
N VAL A 244 4.96 -3.38 -0.43
CA VAL A 244 4.13 -3.51 -1.64
C VAL A 244 2.90 -4.35 -1.38
N ASP A 245 1.74 -3.84 -1.77
CA ASP A 245 0.51 -4.64 -1.79
C ASP A 245 0.52 -5.62 -2.96
N VAL A 246 0.25 -6.88 -2.66
CA VAL A 246 0.00 -7.93 -3.64
C VAL A 246 -1.48 -8.28 -3.59
N PRO A 247 -2.30 -7.76 -4.52
CA PRO A 247 -3.73 -8.03 -4.54
C PRO A 247 -4.07 -9.52 -4.69
N PRO A 248 -5.31 -9.94 -4.35
CA PRO A 248 -5.76 -11.31 -4.55
C PRO A 248 -5.53 -11.82 -5.97
N MET A 249 -5.08 -13.08 -6.09
CA MET A 249 -4.91 -13.81 -7.36
C MET A 249 -4.05 -13.05 -8.38
N SER A 250 -3.06 -12.31 -7.92
CA SER A 250 -2.21 -11.46 -8.76
C SER A 250 -0.71 -11.73 -8.54
N VAL A 251 0.11 -11.06 -9.34
CA VAL A 251 1.57 -11.11 -9.25
C VAL A 251 2.10 -9.69 -9.10
N ARG A 252 3.11 -9.51 -8.22
CA ARG A 252 3.94 -8.32 -8.16
C ARG A 252 5.39 -8.72 -8.36
N THR A 253 6.11 -7.92 -9.14
CA THR A 253 7.55 -8.10 -9.33
C THR A 253 8.29 -6.95 -8.69
N ILE A 254 9.23 -7.28 -7.80
CA ILE A 254 10.12 -6.33 -7.14
C ILE A 254 11.58 -6.67 -7.46
N GLU A 255 12.45 -5.67 -7.42
CA GLU A 255 13.88 -5.84 -7.62
C GLU A 255 14.67 -5.05 -6.58
N PHE A 256 15.64 -5.68 -5.93
CA PHE A 256 16.51 -5.03 -4.98
C PHE A 256 17.96 -5.51 -5.14
N THR A 257 18.92 -4.65 -4.76
CA THR A 257 20.32 -5.02 -4.65
C THR A 257 20.69 -5.15 -3.18
N ALA A 258 21.34 -6.25 -2.81
CA ALA A 258 21.77 -6.51 -1.43
C ALA A 258 23.01 -5.65 -1.13
N ASN A 259 22.81 -4.44 -0.58
CA ASN A 259 23.86 -3.46 -0.31
C ASN A 259 23.80 -2.89 1.13
N GLU A 260 22.97 -3.45 2.00
CA GLU A 260 22.75 -2.95 3.37
C GLU A 260 23.61 -3.70 4.43
N GLY A 261 24.73 -4.31 3.99
CA GLY A 261 25.65 -5.02 4.85
C GLY A 261 25.20 -6.45 5.22
N GLN A 262 26.06 -7.15 5.98
CA GLN A 262 25.80 -8.52 6.40
C GLN A 262 24.76 -8.56 7.52
N GLY A 263 23.83 -9.51 7.44
CA GLY A 263 22.79 -9.73 8.44
C GLY A 263 21.64 -10.57 7.90
N ASP A 264 20.72 -10.89 8.79
CA ASP A 264 19.47 -11.55 8.45
C ASP A 264 18.40 -10.47 8.27
N TRP A 265 17.87 -10.35 7.07
CA TRP A 265 16.86 -9.38 6.70
C TRP A 265 15.51 -10.06 6.52
N LEU A 266 14.54 -9.61 7.31
CA LEU A 266 13.21 -10.20 7.31
C LEU A 266 12.40 -9.72 6.09
N ILE A 267 11.74 -10.65 5.40
CA ILE A 267 10.65 -10.39 4.47
C ILE A 267 9.37 -11.02 5.02
N HIS A 268 8.28 -10.26 5.09
CA HIS A 268 7.05 -10.77 5.67
C HIS A 268 5.80 -10.03 5.19
N CYS A 269 4.65 -10.65 5.34
CA CYS A 269 3.37 -9.97 5.23
C CYS A 269 3.17 -9.03 6.42
N HIS A 270 2.73 -7.79 6.19
CA HIS A 270 2.52 -6.82 7.27
C HIS A 270 1.08 -6.86 7.84
N LEU A 271 0.21 -7.76 7.36
CA LEU A 271 -0.97 -8.16 8.12
C LEU A 271 -0.50 -8.95 9.33
N LEU A 272 -0.72 -8.40 10.54
CA LEU A 272 -0.13 -8.92 11.77
C LEU A 272 -0.41 -10.41 11.99
N TYR A 273 -1.64 -10.82 11.73
CA TYR A 273 -2.03 -12.22 11.95
C TYR A 273 -1.46 -13.17 10.88
N HIS A 274 -1.30 -12.71 9.62
CA HIS A 274 -0.61 -13.48 8.59
C HIS A 274 0.87 -13.69 8.95
N HIS A 275 1.53 -12.61 9.42
CA HIS A 275 2.89 -12.67 9.90
C HIS A 275 3.04 -13.67 11.07
N LEU A 276 2.20 -13.54 12.09
CA LEU A 276 2.27 -14.36 13.30
C LEU A 276 1.97 -15.85 13.04
N THR A 277 1.26 -16.17 11.98
CA THR A 277 0.88 -17.53 11.63
C THR A 277 1.67 -18.12 10.47
N GLY A 278 2.74 -17.43 10.02
CA GLY A 278 3.77 -18.05 9.21
C GLY A 278 4.13 -17.39 7.90
N MET A 279 3.53 -16.25 7.50
CA MET A 279 3.96 -15.53 6.27
C MET A 279 5.16 -14.62 6.59
N ILE A 280 6.30 -15.30 6.86
CA ILE A 280 7.58 -14.72 7.28
C ILE A 280 8.74 -15.43 6.59
#